data_384b70e3adc76f3eba007a0fe6e7e605
#
_entry.id   384b70e3adc76f3eba007a0fe6e7e605
#
_cell.length_a   1.000
_cell.length_b   1.000
_cell.length_c   1.000
_cell.angle_alpha   90.00
_cell.angle_beta   90.00
_cell.angle_gamma   90.00
#
_symmetry.space_group_name_H-M   'P 1'
#
loop_
_entity.id
_entity.type
_entity.pdbx_description
1 polymer ?
#
loop_
_entity_poly.entity_id
_entity_poly.type
_entity_poly.pdbx_seq_one_letter_code
_entity_poly.pdbx_strand_id
1 'polypeptide(L)'
;MIHLTWKDGQPPEALFPSWWRETWRQVGWEIRLWTDEDIAEFVSRLPKALQRLFASYPYSVMRADAFRYLLLKQLGGLYVDLDFVSLRPLDWLADFPGFACAEQGDHCLCNAFLWSPYPEDPFWEGIEDALLAHSTEKNPVSATGPRFLTSFAQNRPLLKIPTKWIYPVAWDDFSAIAAARTSDLPGLQHSYPNARAIHIWTGSWFEQCGEPMPSANPSAQKTADLSN
;
A
#
# COMPACT_ATOMS: atom_id res chain seq x y z
N MET A 1 -1.78 12.53 10.28
CA MET A 1 -0.43 12.24 9.70
C MET A 1 -0.57 11.32 8.51
N ILE A 2 0.27 11.51 7.48
CA ILE A 2 0.39 10.61 6.32
C ILE A 2 1.71 9.87 6.44
N HIS A 3 1.67 8.55 6.30
CA HIS A 3 2.82 7.66 6.41
C HIS A 3 3.18 7.10 5.03
N LEU A 4 4.45 7.20 4.67
CA LEU A 4 5.07 6.66 3.47
C LEU A 4 6.27 5.80 3.89
N THR A 5 6.69 4.87 3.07
CA THR A 5 7.89 4.06 3.32
C THR A 5 8.84 4.08 2.13
N TRP A 6 10.15 4.19 2.40
CA TRP A 6 11.20 3.95 1.42
C TRP A 6 12.51 3.61 2.12
N LYS A 7 13.30 2.72 1.53
CA LYS A 7 14.48 2.10 2.16
C LYS A 7 15.48 3.08 2.81
N ASP A 8 15.77 4.23 2.15
CA ASP A 8 16.86 5.15 2.53
C ASP A 8 16.44 6.63 2.62
N GLY A 9 15.15 6.90 2.57
CA GLY A 9 14.63 8.27 2.60
C GLY A 9 14.81 9.06 1.30
N GLN A 10 15.46 8.49 0.28
CA GLN A 10 15.75 9.11 -1.02
C GLN A 10 15.12 8.32 -2.17
N PRO A 11 13.79 8.36 -2.36
CA PRO A 11 13.15 7.69 -3.48
C PRO A 11 13.72 8.20 -4.81
N PRO A 12 14.07 7.31 -5.76
CA PRO A 12 14.62 7.73 -7.04
C PRO A 12 13.59 8.54 -7.84
N GLU A 13 13.97 9.75 -8.24
CA GLU A 13 13.08 10.72 -8.92
C GLU A 13 12.51 10.19 -10.23
N ALA A 14 13.26 9.34 -10.95
CA ALA A 14 12.79 8.73 -12.20
C ALA A 14 11.62 7.75 -11.99
N LEU A 15 11.53 7.14 -10.80
CA LEU A 15 10.49 6.16 -10.48
C LEU A 15 9.36 6.77 -9.64
N PHE A 16 9.73 7.69 -8.75
CA PHE A 16 8.82 8.37 -7.82
C PHE A 16 9.08 9.88 -7.90
N PRO A 17 8.54 10.58 -8.91
CA PRO A 17 8.69 12.02 -9.03
C PRO A 17 8.30 12.74 -7.73
N SER A 18 9.15 13.63 -7.26
CA SER A 18 8.97 14.31 -5.96
C SER A 18 7.64 15.07 -5.89
N TRP A 19 7.14 15.55 -7.02
CA TRP A 19 5.86 16.24 -7.08
C TRP A 19 4.67 15.35 -6.67
N TRP A 20 4.75 14.01 -6.80
CA TRP A 20 3.71 13.11 -6.30
C TRP A 20 3.55 13.27 -4.78
N ARG A 21 4.65 13.28 -4.05
CA ARG A 21 4.65 13.50 -2.59
C ARG A 21 4.18 14.91 -2.22
N GLU A 22 4.55 15.92 -3.03
CA GLU A 22 4.13 17.29 -2.78
C GLU A 22 2.61 17.48 -2.89
N THR A 23 1.90 16.64 -3.68
CA THR A 23 0.44 16.68 -3.72
C THR A 23 -0.20 16.41 -2.35
N TRP A 24 0.44 15.59 -1.52
CA TRP A 24 -0.02 15.29 -0.16
C TRP A 24 0.21 16.46 0.79
N ARG A 25 1.27 17.23 0.63
CA ARG A 25 1.56 18.44 1.43
C ARG A 25 0.53 19.54 1.21
N GLN A 26 0.01 19.65 -0.01
CA GLN A 26 -1.00 20.66 -0.36
C GLN A 26 -2.31 20.50 0.39
N VAL A 27 -2.57 19.34 0.96
CA VAL A 27 -3.79 19.07 1.76
C VAL A 27 -3.62 19.41 3.25
N GLY A 28 -2.47 19.96 3.65
CA GLY A 28 -2.24 20.45 5.01
C GLY A 28 -1.93 19.38 6.06
N TRP A 29 -1.64 18.16 5.63
CA TRP A 29 -1.30 17.06 6.54
C TRP A 29 0.21 16.93 6.71
N GLU A 30 0.65 16.55 7.91
CA GLU A 30 2.03 16.18 8.16
C GLU A 30 2.34 14.86 7.45
N ILE A 31 3.49 14.83 6.73
CA ILE A 31 3.97 13.65 6.01
C ILE A 31 5.21 13.13 6.71
N ARG A 32 5.24 11.83 6.98
CA ARG A 32 6.43 11.12 7.45
C ARG A 32 6.82 10.02 6.48
N LEU A 33 8.04 10.11 5.95
CA LEU A 33 8.68 9.05 5.20
C LEU A 33 9.51 8.19 6.17
N TRP A 34 9.12 6.92 6.30
CA TRP A 34 9.79 5.94 7.14
C TRP A 34 10.85 5.20 6.34
N THR A 35 12.08 5.18 6.85
CA THR A 35 13.20 4.46 6.27
C THR A 35 13.29 3.03 6.83
N ASP A 36 14.15 2.19 6.23
CA ASP A 36 14.45 0.87 6.79
C ASP A 36 15.05 0.97 8.21
N GLU A 37 15.80 2.05 8.51
CA GLU A 37 16.32 2.32 9.86
C GLU A 37 15.19 2.66 10.83
N ASP A 38 14.26 3.54 10.46
CA ASP A 38 13.07 3.85 11.27
C ASP A 38 12.24 2.59 11.54
N ILE A 39 12.07 1.74 10.50
CA ILE A 39 11.33 0.47 10.64
C ILE A 39 12.06 -0.47 11.60
N ALA A 40 13.40 -0.58 11.49
CA ALA A 40 14.19 -1.40 12.40
C ALA A 40 14.09 -0.91 13.85
N GLU A 41 14.15 0.40 14.06
CA GLU A 41 13.95 1.00 15.38
C GLU A 41 12.54 0.71 15.93
N PHE A 42 11.51 0.89 15.11
CA PHE A 42 10.13 0.56 15.49
C PHE A 42 10.01 -0.92 15.89
N VAL A 43 10.51 -1.83 15.06
CA VAL A 43 10.48 -3.29 15.28
C VAL A 43 11.24 -3.68 16.55
N SER A 44 12.34 -2.98 16.90
CA SER A 44 13.12 -3.27 18.09
C SER A 44 12.33 -3.17 19.40
N ARG A 45 11.24 -2.41 19.39
CA ARG A 45 10.34 -2.18 20.54
C ARG A 45 9.17 -3.17 20.60
N LEU A 46 8.97 -3.96 19.55
CA LEU A 46 7.90 -4.98 19.48
C LEU A 46 8.25 -6.22 20.33
N PRO A 47 7.27 -7.08 20.64
CA PRO A 47 7.52 -8.39 21.25
C PRO A 47 8.55 -9.22 20.46
N LYS A 48 9.37 -10.01 21.14
CA LYS A 48 10.45 -10.81 20.53
C LYS A 48 9.98 -11.75 19.42
N ALA A 49 8.74 -12.24 19.49
CA ALA A 49 8.15 -13.08 18.42
C ALA A 49 8.02 -12.29 17.11
N LEU A 50 7.53 -11.04 17.16
CA LEU A 50 7.42 -10.18 15.99
C LEU A 50 8.79 -9.74 15.46
N GLN A 51 9.75 -9.44 16.36
CA GLN A 51 11.13 -9.13 15.92
C GLN A 51 11.72 -10.27 15.09
N ARG A 52 11.55 -11.53 15.55
CA ARG A 52 12.00 -12.72 14.80
C ARG A 52 11.25 -12.88 13.48
N LEU A 53 9.94 -12.61 13.47
CA LEU A 53 9.14 -12.65 12.25
C LEU A 53 9.67 -11.67 11.20
N PHE A 54 9.90 -10.40 11.58
CA PHE A 54 10.45 -9.38 10.67
C PHE A 54 11.82 -9.77 10.13
N ALA A 55 12.69 -10.35 10.97
CA ALA A 55 14.00 -10.86 10.55
C ALA A 55 13.91 -12.06 9.60
N SER A 56 12.83 -12.83 9.63
CA SER A 56 12.62 -14.01 8.79
C SER A 56 12.05 -13.71 7.41
N TYR A 57 11.51 -12.51 7.19
CA TYR A 57 10.93 -12.14 5.90
C TYR A 57 12.00 -12.06 4.80
N PRO A 58 11.88 -12.85 3.72
CA PRO A 58 12.89 -12.89 2.66
C PRO A 58 12.90 -11.61 1.82
N TYR A 59 11.77 -10.92 1.71
CA TYR A 59 11.60 -9.74 0.86
C TYR A 59 11.29 -8.49 1.69
N SER A 60 11.84 -7.34 1.26
CA SER A 60 11.61 -6.05 1.94
C SER A 60 10.14 -5.61 1.87
N VAL A 61 9.42 -5.95 0.80
CA VAL A 61 7.99 -5.67 0.67
C VAL A 61 7.19 -6.31 1.81
N MET A 62 7.54 -7.54 2.23
CA MET A 62 6.84 -8.19 3.35
C MET A 62 7.05 -7.46 4.68
N ARG A 63 8.26 -6.90 4.88
CA ARG A 63 8.54 -6.05 6.06
C ARG A 63 7.74 -4.75 6.00
N ALA A 64 7.70 -4.10 4.84
CA ALA A 64 6.93 -2.87 4.64
C ALA A 64 5.41 -3.10 4.85
N ASP A 65 4.88 -4.21 4.34
CA ASP A 65 3.47 -4.58 4.52
C ASP A 65 3.12 -4.83 5.99
N ALA A 66 3.89 -5.68 6.68
CA ALA A 66 3.67 -5.94 8.09
C ALA A 66 3.83 -4.67 8.94
N PHE A 67 4.82 -3.83 8.60
CA PHE A 67 5.06 -2.56 9.27
C PHE A 67 3.87 -1.61 9.17
N ARG A 68 3.27 -1.40 7.97
CA ARG A 68 2.13 -0.47 7.79
C ARG A 68 0.93 -0.81 8.66
N TYR A 69 0.68 -2.10 8.91
CA TYR A 69 -0.42 -2.55 9.77
C TYR A 69 -0.15 -2.23 11.24
N LEU A 70 1.06 -2.58 11.74
CA LEU A 70 1.46 -2.31 13.12
C LEU A 70 1.61 -0.80 13.38
N LEU A 71 2.07 -0.05 12.39
CA LEU A 71 2.16 1.40 12.43
C LEU A 71 0.78 2.04 12.60
N LEU A 72 -0.18 1.66 11.75
CA LEU A 72 -1.55 2.19 11.81
C LEU A 72 -2.27 1.76 13.10
N LYS A 73 -2.02 0.55 13.60
CA LYS A 73 -2.50 0.15 14.92
C LYS A 73 -1.97 1.08 16.01
N GLN A 74 -0.68 1.40 16.01
CA GLN A 74 -0.06 2.19 17.08
C GLN A 74 -0.30 3.69 16.97
N LEU A 75 -0.34 4.24 15.75
CA LEU A 75 -0.37 5.69 15.54
C LEU A 75 -1.64 6.18 14.85
N GLY A 76 -2.40 5.30 14.22
CA GLY A 76 -3.47 5.72 13.32
C GLY A 76 -2.93 6.50 12.11
N GLY A 77 -3.79 7.25 11.43
CA GLY A 77 -3.43 8.09 10.30
C GLY A 77 -3.72 7.44 8.95
N LEU A 78 -3.12 7.99 7.91
CA LEU A 78 -3.23 7.53 6.54
C LEU A 78 -1.90 6.92 6.09
N TYR A 79 -1.88 5.65 5.73
CA TYR A 79 -0.76 5.04 5.01
C TYR A 79 -1.03 5.06 3.50
N VAL A 80 -0.05 5.48 2.72
CA VAL A 80 -0.07 5.40 1.25
C VAL A 80 1.28 4.95 0.72
N ASP A 81 1.29 4.16 -0.35
CA ASP A 81 2.52 3.85 -1.07
C ASP A 81 3.05 5.09 -1.81
N LEU A 82 4.36 5.13 -2.09
CA LEU A 82 5.03 6.29 -2.71
C LEU A 82 4.51 6.64 -4.11
N ASP A 83 3.93 5.69 -4.79
CA ASP A 83 3.38 5.83 -6.14
C ASP A 83 1.90 6.23 -6.16
N PHE A 84 1.48 6.94 -5.11
CA PHE A 84 0.19 7.61 -5.09
C PHE A 84 0.31 9.12 -5.32
N VAL A 85 -0.66 9.66 -6.04
CA VAL A 85 -0.88 11.10 -6.21
C VAL A 85 -2.20 11.48 -5.57
N SER A 86 -2.20 12.49 -4.69
CA SER A 86 -3.44 13.08 -4.15
C SER A 86 -4.05 14.02 -5.20
N LEU A 87 -5.29 13.76 -5.57
CA LEU A 87 -6.00 14.58 -6.58
C LEU A 87 -6.94 15.61 -5.94
N ARG A 88 -7.28 15.44 -4.66
CA ARG A 88 -8.21 16.28 -3.91
C ARG A 88 -7.78 16.39 -2.45
N PRO A 89 -8.19 17.46 -1.72
CA PRO A 89 -8.03 17.53 -0.27
C PRO A 89 -8.60 16.32 0.44
N LEU A 90 -8.06 16.00 1.63
CA LEU A 90 -8.40 14.78 2.37
C LEU A 90 -9.61 14.90 3.31
N ASP A 91 -10.33 16.02 3.28
CA ASP A 91 -11.48 16.28 4.17
C ASP A 91 -12.55 15.17 4.10
N TRP A 92 -12.67 14.54 2.94
CA TRP A 92 -13.58 13.40 2.72
C TRP A 92 -13.24 12.16 3.59
N LEU A 93 -12.04 12.06 4.15
CA LEU A 93 -11.69 10.97 5.08
C LEU A 93 -12.48 11.06 6.39
N ALA A 94 -12.97 12.24 6.74
CA ALA A 94 -13.85 12.41 7.91
C ALA A 94 -15.17 11.62 7.79
N ASP A 95 -15.60 11.25 6.58
CA ASP A 95 -16.76 10.39 6.35
C ASP A 95 -16.51 8.94 6.77
N PHE A 96 -15.27 8.59 7.08
CA PHE A 96 -14.83 7.24 7.49
C PHE A 96 -14.32 7.27 8.94
N PRO A 97 -15.21 7.15 9.95
CA PRO A 97 -14.86 7.28 11.37
C PRO A 97 -14.14 6.05 11.96
N GLY A 98 -13.93 5.00 11.20
CA GLY A 98 -13.18 3.79 11.55
C GLY A 98 -12.25 3.39 10.42
N PHE A 99 -11.57 2.26 10.57
CA PHE A 99 -10.67 1.75 9.53
C PHE A 99 -11.37 1.68 8.18
N ALA A 100 -10.72 2.23 7.16
CA ALA A 100 -11.23 2.21 5.80
C ALA A 100 -10.13 1.95 4.76
N CYS A 101 -10.47 1.17 3.76
CA CYS A 101 -9.66 0.93 2.57
C CYS A 101 -10.55 0.65 1.35
N ALA A 102 -9.94 0.57 0.17
CA ALA A 102 -10.64 0.25 -1.06
C ALA A 102 -10.25 -1.14 -1.58
N GLU A 103 -11.18 -1.79 -2.30
CA GLU A 103 -10.89 -2.99 -3.07
C GLU A 103 -10.19 -2.63 -4.38
N GLN A 104 -9.29 -3.50 -4.81
CA GLN A 104 -8.78 -3.52 -6.20
C GLN A 104 -9.25 -4.81 -6.82
N GLY A 105 -9.91 -4.80 -7.96
CA GLY A 105 -10.33 -6.03 -8.68
C GLY A 105 -10.68 -7.23 -7.78
N ASP A 106 -11.35 -8.21 -8.25
CA ASP A 106 -11.62 -9.51 -7.61
C ASP A 106 -11.97 -9.49 -6.09
N HIS A 107 -12.56 -8.39 -5.59
CA HIS A 107 -12.90 -8.18 -4.18
C HIS A 107 -11.71 -8.25 -3.20
N CYS A 108 -10.48 -8.11 -3.69
CA CYS A 108 -9.28 -8.08 -2.87
C CYS A 108 -9.04 -6.67 -2.32
N LEU A 109 -8.90 -6.56 -0.99
CA LEU A 109 -8.55 -5.29 -0.35
C LEU A 109 -7.11 -4.93 -0.69
N CYS A 110 -6.90 -3.72 -1.21
CA CYS A 110 -5.55 -3.25 -1.49
C CYS A 110 -4.92 -2.60 -0.25
N ASN A 111 -3.71 -3.00 0.07
CA ASN A 111 -2.99 -2.50 1.25
C ASN A 111 -2.09 -1.27 0.96
N ALA A 112 -2.21 -0.70 -0.23
CA ALA A 112 -1.43 0.47 -0.65
C ALA A 112 -2.02 1.82 -0.22
N PHE A 113 -3.30 1.84 0.20
CA PHE A 113 -3.99 3.01 0.77
C PHE A 113 -4.87 2.56 1.94
N LEU A 114 -4.47 2.91 3.16
CA LEU A 114 -5.14 2.47 4.39
C LEU A 114 -5.40 3.67 5.29
N TRP A 115 -6.66 3.87 5.68
CA TRP A 115 -7.07 4.90 6.61
C TRP A 115 -7.45 4.29 7.97
N SER A 116 -6.81 4.75 9.05
CA SER A 116 -7.12 4.40 10.42
C SER A 116 -7.17 5.69 11.24
N PRO A 117 -8.35 6.23 11.57
CA PRO A 117 -8.48 7.61 12.09
C PRO A 117 -7.78 7.80 13.44
N TYR A 118 -7.61 6.75 14.23
CA TYR A 118 -7.02 6.80 15.57
C TYR A 118 -6.21 5.54 15.90
N PRO A 119 -5.29 5.63 16.86
CA PRO A 119 -4.58 4.47 17.40
C PRO A 119 -5.55 3.45 18.00
N GLU A 120 -5.14 2.17 17.97
CA GLU A 120 -5.91 1.04 18.52
C GLU A 120 -7.34 0.94 17.97
N ASP A 121 -7.52 1.30 16.68
CA ASP A 121 -8.80 1.05 16.00
C ASP A 121 -9.16 -0.45 16.14
N PRO A 122 -10.42 -0.79 16.50
CA PRO A 122 -10.84 -2.18 16.71
C PRO A 122 -10.59 -3.12 15.52
N PHE A 123 -10.45 -2.57 14.32
CA PHE A 123 -10.08 -3.35 13.14
C PHE A 123 -8.75 -4.10 13.34
N TRP A 124 -7.79 -3.49 14.04
CA TRP A 124 -6.44 -4.03 14.21
C TRP A 124 -6.30 -5.05 15.34
N GLU A 125 -7.39 -5.36 16.07
CA GLU A 125 -7.33 -6.36 17.14
C GLU A 125 -6.83 -7.70 16.60
N GLY A 126 -5.78 -8.26 17.24
CA GLY A 126 -5.18 -9.55 16.86
C GLY A 126 -4.33 -9.53 15.58
N ILE A 127 -3.94 -8.34 15.04
CA ILE A 127 -3.10 -8.26 13.84
C ILE A 127 -1.73 -8.93 14.04
N GLU A 128 -1.14 -8.82 15.23
CA GLU A 128 0.14 -9.45 15.58
C GLU A 128 0.05 -10.98 15.47
N ASP A 129 -1.00 -11.56 16.05
CA ASP A 129 -1.23 -13.01 16.03
C ASP A 129 -1.49 -13.50 14.59
N ALA A 130 -2.22 -12.72 13.80
CA ALA A 130 -2.47 -13.03 12.41
C ALA A 130 -1.16 -13.02 11.58
N LEU A 131 -0.29 -12.04 11.78
CA LEU A 131 1.03 -12.01 11.12
C LEU A 131 1.89 -13.22 11.54
N LEU A 132 1.91 -13.56 12.82
CA LEU A 132 2.64 -14.73 13.32
C LEU A 132 2.10 -16.05 12.75
N ALA A 133 0.78 -16.18 12.61
CA ALA A 133 0.13 -17.35 12.01
C ALA A 133 0.52 -17.55 10.53
N HIS A 134 0.85 -16.46 9.81
CA HIS A 134 1.30 -16.51 8.41
C HIS A 134 2.82 -16.57 8.24
N SER A 135 3.57 -16.82 9.32
CA SER A 135 5.05 -16.80 9.33
C SER A 135 5.72 -17.79 8.37
N THR A 136 5.04 -18.85 7.96
CA THR A 136 5.55 -19.88 7.02
C THR A 136 5.19 -19.60 5.56
N GLU A 137 4.27 -18.65 5.31
CA GLU A 137 3.88 -18.29 3.95
C GLU A 137 5.02 -17.57 3.24
N LYS A 138 5.32 -17.96 2.00
CA LYS A 138 6.45 -17.43 1.22
C LYS A 138 6.01 -16.43 0.14
N ASN A 139 4.76 -16.53 -0.31
CA ASN A 139 4.24 -15.59 -1.29
C ASN A 139 3.92 -14.24 -0.60
N PRO A 140 4.56 -13.13 -1.00
CA PRO A 140 4.36 -11.83 -0.35
C PRO A 140 2.90 -11.39 -0.30
N VAL A 141 2.14 -11.61 -1.37
CA VAL A 141 0.74 -11.21 -1.48
C VAL A 141 -0.14 -11.91 -0.43
N SER A 142 0.18 -13.17 -0.12
CA SER A 142 -0.57 -13.99 0.85
C SER A 142 -0.01 -13.88 2.27
N ALA A 143 1.29 -13.64 2.42
CA ALA A 143 1.94 -13.57 3.73
C ALA A 143 1.63 -12.26 4.47
N THR A 144 1.67 -11.13 3.76
CA THR A 144 1.55 -9.78 4.34
C THR A 144 0.78 -8.80 3.45
N GLY A 145 0.60 -9.12 2.17
CA GLY A 145 0.04 -8.23 1.16
C GLY A 145 -1.50 -8.23 1.11
N PRO A 146 -2.07 -7.91 -0.05
CA PRO A 146 -3.52 -7.74 -0.23
C PRO A 146 -4.36 -8.96 0.15
N ARG A 147 -3.90 -10.19 -0.13
CA ARG A 147 -4.64 -11.41 0.24
C ARG A 147 -4.64 -11.62 1.75
N PHE A 148 -3.51 -11.35 2.43
CA PHE A 148 -3.44 -11.36 3.88
C PHE A 148 -4.45 -10.38 4.47
N LEU A 149 -4.43 -9.10 4.03
CA LEU A 149 -5.34 -8.08 4.52
C LEU A 149 -6.80 -8.48 4.29
N THR A 150 -7.13 -9.01 3.11
CA THR A 150 -8.49 -9.46 2.77
C THR A 150 -8.95 -10.58 3.71
N SER A 151 -8.09 -11.55 3.99
CA SER A 151 -8.38 -12.62 4.94
C SER A 151 -8.52 -12.10 6.37
N PHE A 152 -7.62 -11.22 6.80
CA PHE A 152 -7.67 -10.60 8.12
C PHE A 152 -8.94 -9.78 8.34
N ALA A 153 -9.42 -9.09 7.30
CA ALA A 153 -10.61 -8.24 7.36
C ALA A 153 -11.93 -9.00 7.46
N GLN A 154 -11.93 -10.33 7.25
CA GLN A 154 -13.15 -11.13 7.36
C GLN A 154 -13.76 -11.00 8.76
N ASN A 155 -15.07 -10.66 8.79
CA ASN A 155 -15.84 -10.47 10.03
C ASN A 155 -15.34 -9.34 10.95
N ARG A 156 -14.59 -8.35 10.43
CA ARG A 156 -14.10 -7.18 11.17
C ARG A 156 -14.82 -5.92 10.72
N PRO A 157 -14.93 -4.91 11.60
CA PRO A 157 -15.49 -3.62 11.21
C PRO A 157 -14.60 -2.96 10.15
N LEU A 158 -15.11 -2.85 8.93
CA LEU A 158 -14.41 -2.28 7.79
C LEU A 158 -15.36 -1.34 7.04
N LEU A 159 -14.91 -0.13 6.79
CA LEU A 159 -15.55 0.82 5.92
C LEU A 159 -14.91 0.77 4.52
N LYS A 160 -15.72 0.56 3.48
CA LYS A 160 -15.21 0.48 2.11
C LYS A 160 -15.19 1.86 1.46
N ILE A 161 -14.00 2.32 1.11
CA ILE A 161 -13.84 3.48 0.25
C ILE A 161 -14.22 3.06 -1.19
N PRO A 162 -15.00 3.85 -1.92
CA PRO A 162 -15.31 3.52 -3.31
C PRO A 162 -14.04 3.33 -4.14
N THR A 163 -13.90 2.19 -4.79
CA THR A 163 -12.68 1.81 -5.53
C THR A 163 -12.22 2.90 -6.48
N LYS A 164 -13.12 3.48 -7.27
CA LYS A 164 -12.79 4.54 -8.24
C LYS A 164 -12.35 5.87 -7.61
N TRP A 165 -12.50 6.03 -6.29
CA TRP A 165 -11.94 7.20 -5.61
C TRP A 165 -10.44 7.09 -5.41
N ILE A 166 -9.91 5.86 -5.28
CA ILE A 166 -8.51 5.57 -4.93
C ILE A 166 -7.78 4.83 -6.06
N TYR A 167 -8.48 3.91 -6.74
CA TYR A 167 -7.95 3.08 -7.82
C TYR A 167 -8.77 3.31 -9.11
N PRO A 168 -8.74 4.55 -9.68
CA PRO A 168 -9.44 4.79 -10.95
C PRO A 168 -8.80 4.06 -12.13
N VAL A 169 -7.53 3.67 -12.00
CA VAL A 169 -6.77 2.84 -12.94
C VAL A 169 -6.56 1.47 -12.32
N ALA A 170 -6.94 0.41 -13.04
CA ALA A 170 -6.70 -0.96 -12.61
C ALA A 170 -5.22 -1.33 -12.80
N TRP A 171 -4.72 -2.25 -11.95
CA TRP A 171 -3.32 -2.67 -11.96
C TRP A 171 -2.88 -3.37 -13.26
N ASP A 172 -3.81 -3.91 -14.02
CA ASP A 172 -3.63 -4.60 -15.30
C ASP A 172 -3.97 -3.72 -16.54
N ASP A 173 -4.39 -2.47 -16.32
CA ASP A 173 -4.56 -1.49 -17.43
C ASP A 173 -3.26 -0.74 -17.70
N PHE A 174 -2.34 -1.42 -18.39
CA PHE A 174 -1.01 -0.87 -18.69
C PHE A 174 -1.04 0.42 -19.51
N SER A 175 -2.07 0.60 -20.36
CA SER A 175 -2.20 1.82 -21.17
C SER A 175 -2.58 3.01 -20.32
N ALA A 176 -3.53 2.86 -19.41
CA ALA A 176 -3.93 3.89 -18.45
C ALA A 176 -2.80 4.19 -17.46
N ILE A 177 -2.05 3.16 -17.00
CA ILE A 177 -0.88 3.33 -16.14
C ILE A 177 0.19 4.17 -16.86
N ALA A 178 0.53 3.87 -18.11
CA ALA A 178 1.50 4.62 -18.90
C ALA A 178 1.07 6.07 -19.10
N ALA A 179 -0.20 6.31 -19.40
CA ALA A 179 -0.76 7.65 -19.53
C ALA A 179 -0.70 8.43 -18.19
N ALA A 180 -1.04 7.78 -17.09
CA ALA A 180 -1.00 8.40 -15.77
C ALA A 180 0.43 8.78 -15.34
N ARG A 181 1.42 7.93 -15.63
CA ARG A 181 2.85 8.20 -15.32
C ARG A 181 3.41 9.43 -16.03
N THR A 182 2.91 9.76 -17.21
CA THR A 182 3.37 10.88 -18.02
C THR A 182 2.54 12.14 -17.84
N SER A 183 1.42 12.08 -17.10
CA SER A 183 0.53 13.20 -16.85
C SER A 183 1.04 14.07 -15.70
N ASP A 184 0.74 15.37 -15.74
CA ASP A 184 0.85 16.27 -14.61
C ASP A 184 -0.43 16.23 -13.73
N LEU A 185 -0.41 16.95 -12.59
CA LEU A 185 -1.56 16.99 -11.69
C LEU A 185 -2.85 17.50 -12.35
N PRO A 186 -2.87 18.60 -13.11
CA PRO A 186 -4.06 19.03 -13.84
C PRO A 186 -4.60 17.99 -14.84
N GLY A 187 -3.69 17.32 -15.56
CA GLY A 187 -4.04 16.25 -16.49
C GLY A 187 -4.69 15.04 -15.79
N LEU A 188 -4.14 14.62 -14.66
CA LEU A 188 -4.73 13.56 -13.83
C LEU A 188 -6.12 13.97 -13.28
N GLN A 189 -6.25 15.20 -12.79
CA GLN A 189 -7.52 15.72 -12.27
C GLN A 189 -8.60 15.82 -13.35
N HIS A 190 -8.21 16.14 -14.59
CA HIS A 190 -9.10 16.17 -15.75
C HIS A 190 -9.54 14.77 -16.17
N SER A 191 -8.59 13.84 -16.27
CA SER A 191 -8.84 12.46 -16.71
C SER A 191 -9.66 11.66 -15.68
N TYR A 192 -9.49 11.96 -14.38
CA TYR A 192 -10.14 11.25 -13.27
C TYR A 192 -10.92 12.22 -12.36
N PRO A 193 -11.98 12.89 -12.85
CA PRO A 193 -12.65 13.99 -12.16
C PRO A 193 -13.31 13.57 -10.83
N ASN A 194 -13.67 12.31 -10.69
CA ASN A 194 -14.31 11.75 -9.49
C ASN A 194 -13.33 11.08 -8.52
N ALA A 195 -12.06 10.92 -8.91
CA ALA A 195 -11.05 10.32 -8.03
C ALA A 195 -10.56 11.32 -6.97
N ARG A 196 -10.21 10.79 -5.81
CA ARG A 196 -9.62 11.52 -4.68
C ARG A 196 -8.10 11.35 -4.65
N ALA A 197 -7.63 10.17 -5.04
CA ALA A 197 -6.23 9.83 -5.25
C ALA A 197 -6.12 8.87 -6.44
N ILE A 198 -4.90 8.65 -6.91
CA ILE A 198 -4.61 7.68 -7.97
C ILE A 198 -3.35 6.90 -7.63
N HIS A 199 -3.41 5.58 -7.79
CA HIS A 199 -2.27 4.69 -7.69
C HIS A 199 -1.64 4.54 -9.09
N ILE A 200 -0.33 4.80 -9.19
CA ILE A 200 0.39 4.81 -10.48
C ILE A 200 0.96 3.42 -10.84
N TRP A 201 0.89 2.46 -9.89
CA TRP A 201 1.31 1.07 -10.11
C TRP A 201 2.74 0.94 -10.64
N THR A 202 3.72 1.53 -9.94
CA THR A 202 5.14 1.44 -10.37
C THR A 202 5.68 0.02 -10.33
N GLY A 203 5.15 -0.81 -9.45
CA GLY A 203 5.53 -2.22 -9.33
C GLY A 203 6.96 -2.43 -8.84
N SER A 204 7.54 -1.48 -8.13
CA SER A 204 8.95 -1.49 -7.68
C SER A 204 9.35 -2.70 -6.82
N TRP A 205 8.40 -3.44 -6.29
CA TRP A 205 8.65 -4.64 -5.47
C TRP A 205 8.82 -5.93 -6.28
N PHE A 206 8.31 -6.00 -7.52
CA PHE A 206 8.42 -7.20 -8.36
C PHE A 206 9.86 -7.61 -8.59
N GLU A 207 10.74 -6.66 -8.90
CA GLU A 207 12.17 -6.93 -9.09
C GLU A 207 12.83 -7.54 -7.86
N GLN A 208 12.39 -7.16 -6.66
CA GLN A 208 12.91 -7.68 -5.39
C GLN A 208 12.54 -9.14 -5.15
N CYS A 209 11.41 -9.58 -5.70
CA CYS A 209 10.92 -10.95 -5.57
C CYS A 209 11.41 -11.86 -6.72
N GLY A 210 12.19 -11.33 -7.67
CA GLY A 210 12.58 -12.06 -8.88
C GLY A 210 11.42 -12.31 -9.85
N GLU A 211 10.30 -11.63 -9.65
CA GLU A 211 9.12 -11.72 -10.50
C GLU A 211 9.23 -10.66 -11.60
N PRO A 212 8.99 -11.00 -12.87
CA PRO A 212 8.93 -10.00 -13.92
C PRO A 212 7.71 -9.11 -13.69
N MET A 213 7.87 -7.80 -13.92
CA MET A 213 6.72 -6.89 -14.00
C MET A 213 5.70 -7.48 -14.99
N PRO A 214 4.40 -7.51 -14.64
CA PRO A 214 3.37 -7.87 -15.59
C PRO A 214 3.54 -7.03 -16.87
N SER A 215 3.70 -7.66 -18.03
CA SER A 215 3.86 -6.97 -19.30
C SER A 215 2.51 -6.77 -19.98
N ALA A 216 2.40 -5.72 -20.80
CA ALA A 216 1.22 -5.47 -21.64
C ALA A 216 0.91 -6.60 -22.65
N ASN A 217 1.72 -7.67 -22.67
CA ASN A 217 1.52 -8.80 -23.58
C ASN A 217 1.15 -10.07 -22.79
N PRO A 218 -0.15 -10.39 -22.65
CA PRO A 218 -0.63 -11.55 -21.90
C PRO A 218 -0.21 -12.91 -22.51
N SER A 219 0.31 -12.93 -23.73
CA SER A 219 0.76 -14.18 -24.38
C SER A 219 2.11 -14.69 -23.84
N ALA A 220 2.92 -13.87 -23.16
CA ALA A 220 4.19 -14.29 -22.62
C ALA A 220 4.08 -15.01 -21.24
N GLN A 221 2.98 -14.82 -20.51
CA GLN A 221 2.77 -15.41 -19.19
C GLN A 221 2.19 -16.82 -19.20
N LYS A 222 1.47 -17.22 -20.25
CA LYS A 222 0.87 -18.57 -20.34
C LYS A 222 1.87 -19.72 -20.59
N THR A 223 3.11 -19.43 -20.93
CA THR A 223 4.14 -20.46 -21.15
C THR A 223 4.92 -20.83 -19.90
N ALA A 224 4.87 -20.03 -18.84
CA ALA A 224 5.57 -20.32 -17.58
C ALA A 224 4.75 -21.21 -16.62
N ASP A 225 3.42 -21.18 -16.72
CA ASP A 225 2.53 -21.96 -15.83
C ASP A 225 2.28 -23.42 -16.31
N LEU A 226 2.84 -23.81 -17.45
CA LEU A 226 2.69 -25.18 -17.98
C LEU A 226 3.95 -26.06 -17.81
N SER A 227 4.95 -25.60 -17.06
CA SER A 227 6.24 -26.29 -16.89
C SER A 227 6.59 -26.61 -15.41
N ASN A 228 5.58 -26.71 -14.52
CA ASN A 228 5.80 -27.26 -13.17
C ASN A 228 4.68 -28.21 -12.80
#